data_42cab7e153a8be58995085ffc51af8d9
#
_entry.id   42cab7e153a8be58995085ffc51af8d9
#
_cell.length_a   1.000
_cell.length_b   1.000
_cell.length_c   1.000
_cell.angle_alpha   90.00
_cell.angle_beta   90.00
_cell.angle_gamma   90.00
#
_symmetry.space_group_name_H-M   'P 1'
#
loop_
_entity.id
_entity.type
_entity.pdbx_description
1 polymer ?
#
loop_
_entity_poly.entity_id
_entity_poly.type
_entity_poly.pdbx_seq_one_letter_code
_entity_poly.pdbx_strand_id
1 'polypeptide(L)'
;NCQNYISTKHLIKGLSLSKVNAVILKYAIALLILKFVQKGFSIYILQSDGDPDHDPIHILTGFCQAVAISVTFLGLYTPLVNIFETFTKAILTAIGSKGEIEAIKDQFLLTLFGNGITTVLLLIIFLIIIFLIYIQIIKNGAELMVLKFAIPLLSVGLMDSDGGSFKIAGKKFLQMGFTCTL
;
A
#
# COMPACT_ATOMS: atom_id res chain seq x y z
N ASN A 1 2.95 -3.63 15.58
CA ASN A 1 3.16 -2.42 14.78
C ASN A 1 3.31 -2.80 13.32
N CYS A 2 2.25 -2.64 12.53
CA CYS A 2 2.21 -2.86 11.08
C CYS A 2 3.37 -2.10 10.38
N GLN A 3 3.83 -1.04 10.98
CA GLN A 3 4.87 -0.14 10.47
C GLN A 3 6.29 -0.69 10.54
N ASN A 4 6.62 -1.54 11.50
CA ASN A 4 7.90 -2.23 11.48
C ASN A 4 8.00 -3.23 10.31
N TYR A 5 6.86 -3.68 9.78
CA TYR A 5 6.78 -4.46 8.55
C TYR A 5 6.80 -3.59 7.29
N ILE A 6 6.30 -2.35 7.37
CA ILE A 6 6.34 -1.37 6.27
C ILE A 6 7.74 -0.75 6.17
N SER A 7 8.41 -0.53 7.30
CA SER A 7 9.81 -0.17 7.34
C SER A 7 10.63 -1.41 7.01
N THR A 8 10.86 -1.61 5.76
CA THR A 8 11.52 -2.69 5.05
C THR A 8 12.90 -3.11 5.58
N LYS A 9 13.35 -2.56 6.69
CA LYS A 9 14.64 -2.85 7.32
C LYS A 9 14.71 -4.23 7.98
N HIS A 10 13.58 -4.80 8.39
CA HIS A 10 13.55 -6.04 9.15
C HIS A 10 13.14 -7.29 8.37
N LEU A 11 12.33 -7.16 7.30
CA LEU A 11 11.81 -8.32 6.56
C LEU A 11 12.79 -8.92 5.55
N ILE A 12 13.79 -8.15 5.11
CA ILE A 12 14.70 -8.63 4.07
C ILE A 12 16.14 -8.18 4.38
N LYS A 13 16.76 -8.80 5.35
CA LYS A 13 18.21 -8.76 5.55
C LYS A 13 18.87 -9.44 4.33
N GLY A 14 19.12 -8.67 3.26
CA GLY A 14 19.80 -9.20 2.07
C GLY A 14 19.24 -8.75 0.72
N LEU A 15 17.97 -8.37 0.61
CA LEU A 15 17.48 -7.79 -0.66
C LEU A 15 17.69 -6.28 -0.65
N SER A 16 18.51 -5.80 -1.57
CA SER A 16 18.66 -4.36 -1.81
C SER A 16 17.38 -3.85 -2.48
N LEU A 17 16.42 -3.39 -1.66
CA LEU A 17 15.13 -2.82 -2.12
C LEU A 17 15.33 -1.71 -3.15
N SER A 18 16.44 -0.98 -3.08
CA SER A 18 16.80 0.01 -4.09
C SER A 18 17.05 -0.61 -5.46
N LYS A 19 17.66 -1.78 -5.52
CA LYS A 19 17.87 -2.52 -6.78
C LYS A 19 16.56 -3.03 -7.35
N VAL A 20 15.67 -3.56 -6.51
CA VAL A 20 14.34 -4.02 -6.92
C VAL A 20 13.51 -2.84 -7.46
N ASN A 21 13.52 -1.71 -6.77
CA ASN A 21 12.84 -0.49 -7.23
C ASN A 21 13.36 -0.02 -8.60
N ALA A 22 14.68 -0.02 -8.80
CA ALA A 22 15.28 0.37 -10.07
C ALA A 22 14.88 -0.56 -11.22
N VAL A 23 14.82 -1.87 -10.96
CA VAL A 23 14.37 -2.86 -11.94
C VAL A 23 12.89 -2.65 -12.29
N ILE A 24 12.03 -2.50 -11.30
CA ILE A 24 10.59 -2.27 -11.51
C ILE A 24 10.36 -0.98 -12.30
N LEU A 25 11.07 0.09 -11.98
CA LEU A 25 10.96 1.35 -12.71
C LEU A 25 11.37 1.20 -14.17
N LYS A 26 12.45 0.45 -14.46
CA LYS A 26 12.85 0.16 -15.86
C LYS A 26 11.76 -0.56 -16.62
N TYR A 27 11.15 -1.60 -16.03
CA TYR A 27 10.06 -2.33 -16.67
C TYR A 27 8.80 -1.47 -16.82
N ALA A 28 8.47 -0.64 -15.83
CA ALA A 28 7.33 0.27 -15.91
C ALA A 28 7.50 1.25 -17.08
N ILE A 29 8.68 1.87 -17.21
CA ILE A 29 8.97 2.79 -18.32
C ILE A 29 8.95 2.05 -19.67
N ALA A 30 9.52 0.84 -19.75
CA ALA A 30 9.49 0.04 -20.97
C ALA A 30 8.05 -0.28 -21.41
N LEU A 31 7.18 -0.66 -20.45
CA LEU A 31 5.76 -0.92 -20.72
C LEU A 31 5.02 0.36 -21.14
N LEU A 32 5.34 1.51 -20.53
CA LEU A 32 4.77 2.80 -20.91
C LEU A 32 5.11 3.16 -22.35
N ILE A 33 6.39 3.00 -22.74
CA ILE A 33 6.83 3.27 -24.10
C ILE A 33 6.13 2.31 -25.08
N LEU A 34 6.07 1.02 -24.75
CA LEU A 34 5.42 0.02 -25.60
C LEU A 34 3.95 0.37 -25.82
N LYS A 35 3.23 0.73 -24.73
CA LYS A 35 1.82 1.10 -24.82
C LYS A 35 1.62 2.42 -25.59
N PHE A 36 2.51 3.39 -25.42
CA PHE A 36 2.50 4.63 -26.17
C PHE A 36 2.64 4.38 -27.66
N VAL A 37 3.61 3.54 -28.06
CA VAL A 37 3.81 3.14 -29.45
C VAL A 37 2.58 2.42 -29.98
N GLN A 38 2.03 1.46 -29.23
CA GLN A 38 0.82 0.73 -29.61
C GLN A 38 -0.38 1.67 -29.85
N LYS A 39 -0.59 2.62 -28.92
CA LYS A 39 -1.66 3.64 -29.07
C LYS A 39 -1.41 4.59 -30.24
N GLY A 40 -0.15 4.98 -30.46
CA GLY A 40 0.24 5.77 -31.62
C GLY A 40 -0.06 5.08 -32.95
N PHE A 41 0.26 3.78 -33.05
CA PHE A 41 -0.12 2.99 -34.23
C PHE A 41 -1.64 2.89 -34.40
N SER A 42 -2.40 2.71 -33.30
CA SER A 42 -3.86 2.70 -33.38
C SER A 42 -4.43 4.00 -33.92
N ILE A 43 -3.89 5.15 -33.50
CA ILE A 43 -4.30 6.45 -34.06
C ILE A 43 -4.01 6.50 -35.55
N TYR A 44 -2.79 6.13 -35.96
CA TYR A 44 -2.39 6.18 -37.36
C TYR A 44 -3.30 5.35 -38.27
N ILE A 45 -3.71 4.16 -37.79
CA ILE A 45 -4.60 3.26 -38.54
C ILE A 45 -6.05 3.75 -38.52
N LEU A 46 -6.56 4.24 -37.37
CA LEU A 46 -7.95 4.59 -37.15
C LEU A 46 -8.28 6.06 -37.39
N GLN A 47 -7.28 6.92 -37.67
CA GLN A 47 -7.50 8.33 -37.99
C GLN A 47 -8.41 8.51 -39.22
N SER A 48 -8.64 7.43 -39.97
CA SER A 48 -9.61 7.38 -41.06
C SER A 48 -11.06 7.41 -40.61
N ASP A 49 -11.38 7.07 -39.35
CA ASP A 49 -12.75 6.83 -38.89
C ASP A 49 -13.35 7.94 -38.03
N GLY A 50 -12.57 9.00 -37.70
CA GLY A 50 -13.06 10.22 -37.03
C GLY A 50 -13.55 10.01 -35.58
N ASP A 51 -13.08 8.98 -34.89
CA ASP A 51 -13.46 8.69 -33.51
C ASP A 51 -12.77 9.67 -32.52
N PRO A 52 -13.53 10.42 -31.68
CA PRO A 52 -12.98 11.39 -30.75
C PRO A 52 -12.15 10.79 -29.62
N ASP A 53 -12.27 9.50 -29.34
CA ASP A 53 -11.49 8.79 -28.31
C ASP A 53 -10.01 8.60 -28.69
N HIS A 54 -9.63 8.96 -29.91
CA HIS A 54 -8.29 8.81 -30.46
C HIS A 54 -7.52 10.14 -30.58
N ASP A 55 -7.82 11.12 -29.73
CA ASP A 55 -7.08 12.40 -29.69
C ASP A 55 -5.62 12.15 -29.29
N PRO A 56 -4.65 12.49 -30.16
CA PRO A 56 -3.22 12.36 -29.87
C PRO A 56 -2.79 13.16 -28.64
N ILE A 57 -3.45 14.29 -28.35
CA ILE A 57 -3.16 15.11 -27.18
C ILE A 57 -3.52 14.38 -25.88
N HIS A 58 -4.65 13.67 -25.86
CA HIS A 58 -5.06 12.86 -24.71
C HIS A 58 -4.06 11.75 -24.41
N ILE A 59 -3.57 11.05 -25.43
CA ILE A 59 -2.59 9.98 -25.29
C ILE A 59 -1.25 10.51 -24.79
N LEU A 60 -0.79 11.64 -25.34
CA LEU A 60 0.44 12.29 -24.89
C LEU A 60 0.34 12.75 -23.43
N THR A 61 -0.78 13.35 -23.04
CA THR A 61 -1.05 13.79 -21.66
C THR A 61 -1.08 12.60 -20.71
N GLY A 62 -1.77 11.53 -21.08
CA GLY A 62 -1.80 10.29 -20.30
C GLY A 62 -0.42 9.65 -20.15
N PHE A 63 0.40 9.66 -21.19
CA PHE A 63 1.78 9.20 -21.14
C PHE A 63 2.63 10.03 -20.17
N CYS A 64 2.59 11.36 -20.29
CA CYS A 64 3.33 12.25 -19.39
C CYS A 64 2.92 12.07 -17.92
N GLN A 65 1.61 11.94 -17.65
CA GLN A 65 1.09 11.67 -16.30
C GLN A 65 1.59 10.31 -15.78
N ALA A 66 1.54 9.27 -16.59
CA ALA A 66 1.98 7.94 -16.21
C ALA A 66 3.48 7.89 -15.90
N VAL A 67 4.33 8.55 -16.71
CA VAL A 67 5.76 8.68 -16.45
C VAL A 67 6.01 9.46 -15.15
N ALA A 68 5.37 10.61 -14.97
CA ALA A 68 5.50 11.42 -13.76
C ALA A 68 5.14 10.61 -12.50
N ILE A 69 4.03 9.90 -12.51
CA ILE A 69 3.61 9.05 -11.37
C ILE A 69 4.58 7.90 -11.16
N SER A 70 5.03 7.20 -12.22
CA SER A 70 5.96 6.09 -12.08
C SER A 70 7.28 6.49 -11.41
N VAL A 71 7.81 7.66 -11.79
CA VAL A 71 9.07 8.16 -11.24
C VAL A 71 8.88 8.72 -9.82
N THR A 72 7.82 9.50 -9.61
CA THR A 72 7.60 10.23 -8.36
C THR A 72 7.05 9.34 -7.25
N PHE A 73 6.25 8.32 -7.58
CA PHE A 73 5.56 7.49 -6.58
C PHE A 73 6.53 6.81 -5.60
N LEU A 74 7.65 6.29 -6.08
CA LEU A 74 8.66 5.65 -5.22
C LEU A 74 9.26 6.64 -4.21
N GLY A 75 9.42 7.90 -4.60
CA GLY A 75 9.87 8.98 -3.70
C GLY A 75 8.78 9.42 -2.72
N LEU A 76 7.52 9.47 -3.17
CA LEU A 76 6.37 9.86 -2.35
C LEU A 76 5.93 8.78 -1.36
N TYR A 77 6.26 7.52 -1.60
CA TYR A 77 5.86 6.43 -0.74
C TYR A 77 6.33 6.62 0.71
N THR A 78 7.59 6.99 0.91
CA THR A 78 8.16 7.20 2.25
C THR A 78 7.46 8.31 3.02
N PRO A 79 7.28 9.54 2.48
CA PRO A 79 6.53 10.58 3.19
C PRO A 79 5.06 10.20 3.44
N LEU A 80 4.40 9.47 2.52
CA LEU A 80 3.03 8.99 2.74
C LEU A 80 2.95 8.03 3.94
N VAL A 81 3.87 7.08 4.03
CA VAL A 81 3.95 6.16 5.19
C VAL A 81 4.21 6.93 6.47
N ASN A 82 5.08 7.94 6.46
CA ASN A 82 5.35 8.78 7.63
C ASN A 82 4.11 9.58 8.08
N ILE A 83 3.28 10.04 7.13
CA ILE A 83 2.01 10.72 7.45
C ILE A 83 1.07 9.74 8.18
N PHE A 84 0.90 8.53 7.67
CA PHE A 84 0.08 7.51 8.34
C PHE A 84 0.63 7.18 9.73
N GLU A 85 1.95 7.10 9.88
CA GLU A 85 2.59 6.88 11.19
C GLU A 85 2.32 8.01 12.18
N THR A 86 2.47 9.23 11.74
CA THR A 86 2.22 10.41 12.58
C THR A 86 0.76 10.47 13.00
N PHE A 87 -0.16 10.18 12.08
CA PHE A 87 -1.59 10.12 12.35
C PHE A 87 -1.94 9.04 13.37
N THR A 88 -1.38 7.83 13.25
CA THR A 88 -1.56 6.74 14.22
C THR A 88 -1.06 7.16 15.61
N LYS A 89 0.13 7.76 15.69
CA LYS A 89 0.70 8.24 16.95
C LYS A 89 -0.17 9.33 17.58
N ALA A 90 -0.71 10.24 16.77
CA ALA A 90 -1.61 11.29 17.25
C ALA A 90 -2.89 10.71 17.85
N ILE A 91 -3.52 9.73 17.17
CA ILE A 91 -4.72 9.03 17.69
C ILE A 91 -4.39 8.30 19.00
N LEU A 92 -3.31 7.52 19.04
CA LEU A 92 -2.91 6.79 20.25
C LEU A 92 -2.62 7.73 21.43
N THR A 93 -2.04 8.89 21.16
CA THR A 93 -1.81 9.93 22.19
C THR A 93 -3.11 10.56 22.65
N ALA A 94 -4.07 10.80 21.73
CA ALA A 94 -5.38 11.35 22.06
C ALA A 94 -6.24 10.40 22.91
N ILE A 95 -6.09 9.09 22.70
CA ILE A 95 -6.78 8.04 23.49
C ILE A 95 -6.15 7.84 24.88
N GLY A 96 -5.02 8.49 25.18
CA GLY A 96 -4.40 8.41 26.51
C GLY A 96 -3.63 7.13 26.81
N SER A 97 -3.32 6.30 25.79
CA SER A 97 -2.90 4.91 25.95
C SER A 97 -1.51 4.68 26.59
N LYS A 98 -0.78 5.70 27.00
CA LYS A 98 0.58 5.50 27.52
C LYS A 98 0.65 5.11 29.01
N GLY A 99 -0.40 5.37 29.80
CA GLY A 99 -0.40 5.05 31.24
C GLY A 99 -1.26 3.85 31.63
N GLU A 100 -2.28 3.54 30.85
CA GLU A 100 -3.26 2.50 31.20
C GLU A 100 -2.79 1.08 30.86
N ILE A 101 -1.86 0.91 29.91
CA ILE A 101 -1.41 -0.42 29.49
C ILE A 101 -0.59 -1.12 30.57
N GLU A 102 0.17 -0.40 31.37
CA GLU A 102 0.94 -0.99 32.48
C GLU A 102 0.01 -1.36 33.65
N ALA A 103 -0.96 -0.51 33.97
CA ALA A 103 -1.97 -0.80 35.00
C ALA A 103 -2.87 -1.97 34.61
N ILE A 104 -3.21 -2.09 33.33
CA ILE A 104 -4.00 -3.22 32.80
C ILE A 104 -3.19 -4.54 32.87
N LYS A 105 -1.87 -4.50 32.64
CA LYS A 105 -1.02 -5.70 32.74
C LYS A 105 -1.01 -6.29 34.15
N ASP A 106 -0.83 -5.47 35.15
CA ASP A 106 -0.73 -5.95 36.53
C ASP A 106 -2.09 -6.44 37.06
N GLN A 107 -3.15 -5.74 36.75
CA GLN A 107 -4.52 -6.15 37.11
C GLN A 107 -4.95 -7.41 36.36
N PHE A 108 -4.57 -7.51 35.09
CA PHE A 108 -4.87 -8.67 34.24
C PHE A 108 -4.12 -9.91 34.73
N LEU A 109 -2.86 -9.80 35.10
CA LEU A 109 -2.08 -10.91 35.68
C LEU A 109 -2.65 -11.37 37.03
N LEU A 110 -3.03 -10.46 37.92
CA LEU A 110 -3.64 -10.81 39.20
C LEU A 110 -5.00 -11.52 39.03
N THR A 111 -5.80 -11.09 38.08
CA THR A 111 -7.08 -11.73 37.76
C THR A 111 -6.88 -13.11 37.12
N LEU A 112 -5.84 -13.29 36.32
CA LEU A 112 -5.45 -14.53 35.66
C LEU A 112 -5.11 -15.64 36.67
N PHE A 113 -4.44 -15.31 37.75
CA PHE A 113 -4.02 -16.30 38.75
C PHE A 113 -5.07 -16.59 39.83
N GLY A 114 -6.14 -15.77 39.91
CA GLY A 114 -7.15 -15.86 40.97
C GLY A 114 -8.39 -16.71 40.70
N ASN A 115 -8.74 -17.00 39.46
CA ASN A 115 -10.10 -17.49 39.12
C ASN A 115 -10.14 -18.80 38.30
N GLY A 116 -9.43 -19.87 38.65
CA GLY A 116 -9.66 -21.24 38.18
C GLY A 116 -9.86 -21.45 36.66
N ILE A 117 -10.66 -22.44 36.28
CA ILE A 117 -10.89 -22.91 34.90
C ILE A 117 -11.46 -21.84 33.96
N THR A 118 -12.32 -20.96 34.46
CA THR A 118 -12.95 -19.89 33.65
C THR A 118 -11.92 -18.92 33.07
N THR A 119 -10.88 -18.63 33.84
CA THR A 119 -9.80 -17.74 33.40
C THR A 119 -8.91 -18.37 32.34
N VAL A 120 -8.68 -19.68 32.43
CA VAL A 120 -7.92 -20.41 31.40
C VAL A 120 -8.67 -20.39 30.07
N LEU A 121 -9.99 -20.58 30.09
CA LEU A 121 -10.83 -20.48 28.89
C LEU A 121 -10.77 -19.08 28.27
N LEU A 122 -10.89 -18.02 29.07
CA LEU A 122 -10.79 -16.63 28.64
C LEU A 122 -9.42 -16.32 28.02
N LEU A 123 -8.35 -16.85 28.61
CA LEU A 123 -6.99 -16.69 28.10
C LEU A 123 -6.81 -17.37 26.73
N ILE A 124 -7.35 -18.56 26.54
CA ILE A 124 -7.30 -19.25 25.24
C ILE A 124 -8.03 -18.42 24.17
N ILE A 125 -9.23 -17.93 24.47
CA ILE A 125 -9.99 -17.08 23.54
C ILE A 125 -9.20 -15.82 23.19
N PHE A 126 -8.61 -15.16 24.20
CA PHE A 126 -7.80 -13.95 24.00
C PHE A 126 -6.56 -14.21 23.13
N LEU A 127 -5.90 -15.34 23.33
CA LEU A 127 -4.75 -15.77 22.53
C LEU A 127 -5.14 -16.02 21.08
N ILE A 128 -6.29 -16.63 20.82
CA ILE A 128 -6.82 -16.82 19.46
C ILE A 128 -7.09 -15.47 18.81
N ILE A 129 -7.70 -14.54 19.52
CA ILE A 129 -7.99 -13.18 18.99
C ILE A 129 -6.68 -12.46 18.62
N ILE A 130 -5.68 -12.49 19.51
CA ILE A 130 -4.37 -11.87 19.23
C ILE A 130 -3.72 -12.53 18.00
N PHE A 131 -3.81 -13.84 17.87
CA PHE A 131 -3.26 -14.56 16.73
C PHE A 131 -3.94 -14.16 15.41
N LEU A 132 -5.27 -14.01 15.40
CA LEU A 132 -6.02 -13.55 14.24
C LEU A 132 -5.63 -12.10 13.86
N ILE A 133 -5.50 -11.21 14.85
CA ILE A 133 -5.05 -9.83 14.63
C ILE A 133 -3.63 -9.82 14.03
N TYR A 134 -2.74 -10.66 14.54
CA TYR A 134 -1.37 -10.78 14.03
C TYR A 134 -1.33 -11.20 12.56
N ILE A 135 -2.12 -12.22 12.17
CA ILE A 135 -2.26 -12.63 10.76
C ILE A 135 -2.78 -11.48 9.90
N GLN A 136 -3.79 -10.74 10.39
CA GLN A 136 -4.36 -9.61 9.67
C GLN A 136 -3.32 -8.49 9.43
N ILE A 137 -2.49 -8.20 10.42
CA ILE A 137 -1.40 -7.21 10.31
C ILE A 137 -0.38 -7.64 9.25
N ILE A 138 0.03 -8.92 9.26
CA ILE A 138 0.98 -9.45 8.26
C ILE A 138 0.38 -9.34 6.85
N LYS A 139 -0.87 -9.75 6.69
CA LYS A 139 -1.58 -9.69 5.41
C LYS A 139 -1.62 -8.25 4.87
N ASN A 140 -2.07 -7.29 5.68
CA ASN A 140 -2.15 -5.89 5.27
C ASN A 140 -0.77 -5.30 4.94
N GLY A 141 0.28 -5.66 5.70
CA GLY A 141 1.65 -5.24 5.43
C GLY A 141 2.18 -5.80 4.10
N ALA A 142 1.91 -7.08 3.82
CA ALA A 142 2.31 -7.72 2.56
C ALA A 142 1.58 -7.08 1.36
N GLU A 143 0.28 -6.80 1.49
CA GLU A 143 -0.50 -6.16 0.43
C GLU A 143 0.00 -4.73 0.14
N LEU A 144 0.35 -3.95 1.16
CA LEU A 144 0.96 -2.62 0.99
C LEU A 144 2.31 -2.71 0.26
N MET A 145 3.12 -3.72 0.58
CA MET A 145 4.40 -3.94 -0.09
C MET A 145 4.20 -4.29 -1.58
N VAL A 146 3.24 -5.15 -1.88
CA VAL A 146 2.87 -5.48 -3.28
C VAL A 146 2.38 -4.25 -4.01
N LEU A 147 1.51 -3.44 -3.42
CA LEU A 147 1.00 -2.21 -4.02
C LEU A 147 2.11 -1.19 -4.29
N LYS A 148 3.10 -1.07 -3.40
CA LYS A 148 4.27 -0.21 -3.62
C LYS A 148 4.97 -0.51 -4.94
N PHE A 149 5.09 -1.78 -5.28
CA PHE A 149 5.74 -2.22 -6.53
C PHE A 149 4.77 -2.26 -7.72
N ALA A 150 3.49 -2.49 -7.45
CA ALA A 150 2.47 -2.58 -8.50
C ALA A 150 2.08 -1.20 -9.05
N ILE A 151 2.03 -0.16 -8.23
CA ILE A 151 1.56 1.18 -8.66
C ILE A 151 2.38 1.74 -9.83
N PRO A 152 3.73 1.72 -9.86
CA PRO A 152 4.49 2.16 -11.01
C PRO A 152 4.18 1.37 -12.29
N LEU A 153 3.91 0.07 -12.18
CA LEU A 153 3.54 -0.76 -13.32
C LEU A 153 2.10 -0.48 -13.79
N LEU A 154 1.18 -0.26 -12.84
CA LEU A 154 -0.23 0.02 -13.13
C LEU A 154 -0.47 1.45 -13.63
N SER A 155 0.50 2.36 -13.47
CA SER A 155 0.45 3.71 -14.04
C SER A 155 0.29 3.70 -15.56
N VAL A 156 0.70 2.62 -16.22
CA VAL A 156 0.43 2.37 -17.65
C VAL A 156 -1.07 2.44 -17.97
N GLY A 157 -1.94 2.10 -17.01
CA GLY A 157 -3.39 2.21 -17.13
C GLY A 157 -3.92 3.65 -17.23
N LEU A 158 -3.12 4.67 -16.87
CA LEU A 158 -3.50 6.07 -17.04
C LEU A 158 -3.57 6.52 -18.52
N MET A 159 -2.98 5.76 -19.40
CA MET A 159 -3.08 5.98 -20.84
C MET A 159 -4.43 5.53 -21.42
N ASP A 160 -5.26 4.82 -20.65
CA ASP A 160 -6.62 4.47 -21.03
C ASP A 160 -7.59 5.57 -20.59
N SER A 161 -8.63 5.82 -21.38
CA SER A 161 -9.63 6.88 -21.16
C SER A 161 -10.25 6.84 -19.75
N ASP A 162 -10.40 5.64 -19.18
CA ASP A 162 -11.04 5.45 -17.86
C ASP A 162 -10.06 5.46 -16.68
N GLY A 163 -8.75 5.61 -16.93
CA GLY A 163 -7.71 5.48 -15.90
C GLY A 163 -7.60 4.08 -15.29
N GLY A 164 -8.37 3.12 -15.77
CA GLY A 164 -8.33 1.68 -15.61
C GLY A 164 -7.79 1.16 -14.27
N SER A 165 -6.83 0.27 -14.37
CA SER A 165 -6.22 -0.42 -13.22
C SER A 165 -5.54 0.51 -12.21
N PHE A 166 -5.09 1.71 -12.64
CA PHE A 166 -4.43 2.66 -11.73
C PHE A 166 -5.39 3.24 -10.69
N LYS A 167 -6.62 3.62 -11.08
CA LYS A 167 -7.63 4.14 -10.14
C LYS A 167 -7.98 3.10 -9.07
N ILE A 168 -8.10 1.83 -9.47
CA ILE A 168 -8.40 0.73 -8.55
C ILE A 168 -7.25 0.53 -7.56
N ALA A 169 -6.01 0.50 -8.06
CA ALA A 169 -4.82 0.34 -7.22
C ALA A 169 -4.61 1.51 -6.26
N GLY A 170 -4.80 2.75 -6.73
CA GLY A 170 -4.68 3.95 -5.90
C GLY A 170 -5.72 3.98 -4.78
N LYS A 171 -6.98 3.67 -5.09
CA LYS A 171 -8.05 3.55 -4.09
C LYS A 171 -7.72 2.47 -3.05
N LYS A 172 -7.26 1.31 -3.51
CA LYS A 172 -6.88 0.20 -2.62
C LYS A 172 -5.68 0.56 -1.74
N PHE A 173 -4.70 1.28 -2.27
CA PHE A 173 -3.55 1.76 -1.49
C PHE A 173 -3.97 2.69 -0.36
N LEU A 174 -4.82 3.68 -0.64
CA LEU A 174 -5.34 4.58 0.39
C LEU A 174 -6.16 3.83 1.43
N GLN A 175 -7.07 2.97 1.00
CA GLN A 175 -7.90 2.15 1.90
C GLN A 175 -7.03 1.30 2.83
N MET A 176 -6.00 0.65 2.30
CA MET A 176 -5.09 -0.14 3.12
C MET A 176 -4.22 0.69 4.03
N GLY A 177 -3.76 1.85 3.59
CA GLY A 177 -3.06 2.81 4.44
C GLY A 177 -3.88 3.15 5.68
N PHE A 178 -5.15 3.49 5.51
CA PHE A 178 -6.06 3.77 6.63
C PHE A 178 -6.35 2.52 7.49
N THR A 179 -6.56 1.36 6.88
CA THR A 179 -6.80 0.12 7.64
C THR A 179 -5.59 -0.32 8.47
N CYS A 180 -4.38 0.00 8.04
CA CYS A 180 -3.16 -0.28 8.82
C CYS A 180 -2.97 0.69 9.99
N THR A 181 -3.62 1.86 9.96
CA THR A 181 -3.52 2.88 11.01
C THR A 181 -4.58 2.73 12.10
N LEU A 182 -5.72 2.14 11.79
CA LEU A 182 -6.78 1.81 12.75
C LEU A 182 -6.54 0.44 13.40
#